data_5d8133d5993a06f3d14fa6cbf3de646d
#
_entry.id   5d8133d5993a06f3d14fa6cbf3de646d
#
_cell.length_a   1.000
_cell.length_b   1.000
_cell.length_c   1.000
_cell.angle_alpha   90.00
_cell.angle_beta   90.00
_cell.angle_gamma   90.00
#
_symmetry.space_group_name_H-M   'P 1'
#
loop_
_entity.id
_entity.type
_entity.pdbx_description
1 polymer ?
#
loop_
_entity_poly.entity_id
_entity_poly.type
_entity_poly.pdbx_seq_one_letter_code
_entity_poly.pdbx_strand_id
1 'polypeptide(L)'
;ADRGDSYGGGDAAGLDYDAYEKPKFENNVMPGTVKALYLNSEAIRNPEAYIAVADDCGINAFVVDVMDGGAIGYASPVMQQYSPSAYEDAYNTLEDYQAAVRKLKDAGYYVIGRITAFNDPNLATDHPECVVADLDGNPLKIGGMYWPSVYSRDVWQYKVDLALEAARTMGFNEIQFDYVRFPDGTWDYDEAGTIDYRNTNDESKAQAVQRFLQYAADRLHGAGVYVSADVFGECAEKYVTAYGQYWAAISGVVDAISAMPYPDHYAASGSWLPWEHPYETMKTFGEKAAARQQETPSPAAVRTWIQCYNAIREPYNTYGPDEIAAQIRALTETGNTGGYMTWNAASSLDKYRYVSGAFE
;
A
#
# COMPACT_ATOMS: atom_id res chain seq x y z
N ALA A 1 13.92 7.70 21.76
CA ALA A 1 12.73 8.37 22.21
C ALA A 1 11.55 7.82 21.44
N ASP A 2 10.47 7.55 22.12
CA ASP A 2 9.21 7.16 21.49
C ASP A 2 8.70 8.36 20.68
N ARG A 3 8.64 8.19 19.36
CA ARG A 3 8.22 9.26 18.46
C ARG A 3 6.70 9.41 18.36
N GLY A 4 5.95 8.37 18.72
CA GLY A 4 4.51 8.32 18.49
C GLY A 4 3.77 9.48 19.11
N ASP A 5 3.75 9.54 20.40
CA ASP A 5 3.01 10.59 21.13
C ASP A 5 3.63 11.98 20.97
N SER A 6 4.97 12.03 20.85
CA SER A 6 5.71 13.29 20.66
C SER A 6 5.47 13.93 19.30
N TYR A 7 5.02 13.14 18.30
CA TYR A 7 4.84 13.59 16.92
C TYR A 7 3.37 13.60 16.45
N GLY A 8 2.43 13.42 17.38
CA GLY A 8 1.00 13.61 17.10
C GLY A 8 0.29 12.44 16.44
N GLY A 9 0.87 11.24 16.44
CA GLY A 9 0.21 10.03 15.91
C GLY A 9 -0.92 9.51 16.78
N GLY A 10 -0.82 9.74 18.07
CA GLY A 10 -1.77 9.32 19.10
C GLY A 10 -1.24 8.23 20.01
N ASP A 11 -2.04 7.85 20.99
CA ASP A 11 -1.72 6.83 21.98
C ASP A 11 -2.11 5.43 21.48
N ALA A 12 -1.19 4.49 21.56
CA ALA A 12 -1.42 3.08 21.23
C ALA A 12 -2.54 2.47 22.11
N ALA A 13 -2.70 2.90 23.35
CA ALA A 13 -3.75 2.42 24.23
C ALA A 13 -5.17 2.78 23.78
N GLY A 14 -5.32 3.78 22.92
CA GLY A 14 -6.62 4.18 22.35
C GLY A 14 -7.08 3.39 21.15
N LEU A 15 -6.32 2.37 20.73
CA LEU A 15 -6.59 1.57 19.54
C LEU A 15 -7.31 0.25 19.86
N ASP A 16 -7.91 -0.35 18.86
CA ASP A 16 -8.61 -1.62 18.99
C ASP A 16 -7.62 -2.79 18.76
N TYR A 17 -7.58 -3.72 19.72
CA TYR A 17 -6.74 -4.91 19.68
C TYR A 17 -7.55 -6.21 19.81
N ASP A 18 -8.84 -6.15 19.53
CA ASP A 18 -9.66 -7.35 19.54
C ASP A 18 -9.15 -8.35 18.49
N ALA A 19 -9.15 -9.62 18.87
CA ALA A 19 -8.69 -10.70 18.00
C ALA A 19 -9.81 -11.09 17.03
N TYR A 20 -9.89 -10.39 15.91
CA TYR A 20 -10.84 -10.70 14.84
C TYR A 20 -10.38 -11.95 14.08
N GLU A 21 -11.32 -12.86 13.82
CA GLU A 21 -11.03 -14.02 12.98
C GLU A 21 -10.81 -13.56 11.53
N LYS A 22 -9.69 -14.01 10.92
CA LYS A 22 -9.43 -13.73 9.51
C LYS A 22 -10.37 -14.55 8.63
N PRO A 23 -10.97 -13.95 7.59
CA PRO A 23 -11.92 -14.64 6.75
C PRO A 23 -11.27 -15.75 5.94
N LYS A 24 -12.05 -16.79 5.65
CA LYS A 24 -11.71 -17.85 4.71
C LYS A 24 -12.84 -17.95 3.71
N PHE A 25 -12.56 -17.65 2.46
CA PHE A 25 -13.55 -17.69 1.40
C PHE A 25 -13.40 -19.00 0.60
N GLU A 26 -14.53 -19.68 0.36
CA GLU A 26 -14.56 -20.94 -0.37
C GLU A 26 -14.11 -20.75 -1.83
N ASN A 27 -14.54 -19.67 -2.47
CA ASN A 27 -14.30 -19.40 -3.89
C ASN A 27 -13.18 -18.38 -4.14
N ASN A 28 -12.45 -17.98 -3.11
CA ASN A 28 -11.37 -17.02 -3.20
C ASN A 28 -10.31 -17.35 -2.15
N VAL A 29 -9.31 -18.13 -2.54
CA VAL A 29 -8.27 -18.61 -1.63
C VAL A 29 -7.01 -17.77 -1.82
N MET A 30 -6.57 -17.13 -0.74
CA MET A 30 -5.27 -16.45 -0.72
C MET A 30 -4.16 -17.48 -0.61
N PRO A 31 -3.16 -17.47 -1.52
CA PRO A 31 -1.97 -18.32 -1.35
C PRO A 31 -1.27 -18.05 -0.03
N GLY A 32 -0.72 -19.10 0.59
CA GLY A 32 0.05 -18.95 1.84
C GLY A 32 1.28 -18.07 1.68
N THR A 33 1.87 -18.05 0.48
CA THR A 33 2.94 -17.12 0.08
C THR A 33 2.54 -16.48 -1.24
N VAL A 34 2.34 -15.18 -1.25
CA VAL A 34 2.02 -14.39 -2.45
C VAL A 34 3.32 -13.77 -2.99
N LYS A 35 3.62 -14.04 -4.25
CA LYS A 35 4.79 -13.52 -4.95
C LYS A 35 4.30 -12.75 -6.17
N ALA A 36 4.28 -11.43 -6.10
CA ALA A 36 3.57 -10.60 -7.06
C ALA A 36 4.48 -9.67 -7.86
N LEU A 37 4.18 -9.53 -9.15
CA LEU A 37 4.66 -8.44 -9.98
C LEU A 37 3.67 -7.27 -9.91
N TYR A 38 4.21 -6.06 -9.82
CA TYR A 38 3.42 -4.83 -9.85
C TYR A 38 3.25 -4.32 -11.28
N LEU A 39 1.99 -4.05 -11.66
CA LEU A 39 1.59 -3.47 -12.93
C LEU A 39 0.86 -2.15 -12.71
N ASN A 40 1.44 -1.07 -13.24
CA ASN A 40 0.77 0.23 -13.24
C ASN A 40 -0.33 0.28 -14.33
N SER A 41 -1.01 1.43 -14.42
CA SER A 41 -2.16 1.62 -15.32
C SER A 41 -1.84 1.50 -16.81
N GLU A 42 -0.58 1.68 -17.19
CA GLU A 42 -0.12 1.48 -18.57
C GLU A 42 0.30 0.02 -18.82
N ALA A 43 1.04 -0.56 -17.88
CA ALA A 43 1.53 -1.94 -17.99
C ALA A 43 0.41 -2.96 -18.14
N ILE A 44 -0.73 -2.76 -17.49
CA ILE A 44 -1.89 -3.66 -17.58
C ILE A 44 -2.43 -3.80 -19.02
N ARG A 45 -2.12 -2.87 -19.91
CA ARG A 45 -2.50 -2.96 -21.33
C ARG A 45 -1.81 -4.10 -22.09
N ASN A 46 -0.73 -4.67 -21.53
CA ASN A 46 0.03 -5.75 -22.12
C ASN A 46 0.17 -6.94 -21.16
N PRO A 47 -0.93 -7.53 -20.69
CA PRO A 47 -0.89 -8.58 -19.67
C PRO A 47 -0.11 -9.82 -20.13
N GLU A 48 -0.17 -10.17 -21.41
CA GLU A 48 0.49 -11.36 -21.95
C GLU A 48 2.01 -11.34 -21.76
N ALA A 49 2.65 -10.18 -21.92
CA ALA A 49 4.09 -10.05 -21.73
C ALA A 49 4.51 -10.31 -20.28
N TYR A 50 3.72 -9.83 -19.31
CA TYR A 50 3.98 -10.05 -17.89
C TYR A 50 3.63 -11.48 -17.46
N ILE A 51 2.58 -12.06 -18.01
CA ILE A 51 2.25 -13.48 -17.80
C ILE A 51 3.40 -14.35 -18.28
N ALA A 52 3.99 -14.06 -19.45
CA ALA A 52 5.12 -14.81 -19.96
C ALA A 52 6.32 -14.80 -19.01
N VAL A 53 6.60 -13.68 -18.36
CA VAL A 53 7.66 -13.60 -17.32
C VAL A 53 7.26 -14.44 -16.10
N ALA A 54 6.06 -14.28 -15.62
CA ALA A 54 5.57 -14.94 -14.41
C ALA A 54 5.50 -16.48 -14.57
N ASP A 55 5.09 -16.96 -15.74
CA ASP A 55 5.00 -18.41 -16.04
C ASP A 55 6.37 -19.11 -15.99
N ASP A 56 7.46 -18.39 -16.23
CA ASP A 56 8.83 -18.93 -16.24
C ASP A 56 9.54 -18.81 -14.88
N CYS A 57 8.88 -18.35 -13.83
CA CYS A 57 9.47 -18.16 -12.51
C CYS A 57 8.46 -18.44 -11.38
N GLY A 58 8.85 -18.15 -10.13
CA GLY A 58 8.01 -18.41 -8.96
C GLY A 58 6.87 -17.41 -8.70
N ILE A 59 6.65 -16.43 -9.57
CA ILE A 59 5.56 -15.45 -9.42
C ILE A 59 4.21 -16.16 -9.52
N ASN A 60 3.30 -15.87 -8.59
CA ASN A 60 1.95 -16.45 -8.56
C ASN A 60 0.84 -15.40 -8.47
N ALA A 61 1.19 -14.13 -8.53
CA ALA A 61 0.24 -13.05 -8.33
C ALA A 61 0.64 -11.78 -9.09
N PHE A 62 -0.32 -10.88 -9.23
CA PHE A 62 -0.11 -9.52 -9.73
C PHE A 62 -0.78 -8.49 -8.84
N VAL A 63 -0.11 -7.36 -8.64
CA VAL A 63 -0.75 -6.15 -8.12
C VAL A 63 -1.01 -5.23 -9.30
N VAL A 64 -2.25 -4.80 -9.47
CA VAL A 64 -2.66 -3.94 -10.58
C VAL A 64 -3.23 -2.66 -10.04
N ASP A 65 -2.75 -1.51 -10.51
CA ASP A 65 -3.29 -0.23 -10.08
C ASP A 65 -4.73 -0.03 -10.55
N VAL A 66 -5.62 0.17 -9.62
CA VAL A 66 -6.92 0.80 -9.84
C VAL A 66 -6.74 2.31 -9.90
N MET A 67 -5.97 2.85 -8.96
CA MET A 67 -5.48 4.22 -9.01
C MET A 67 -4.16 4.37 -8.24
N ASP A 68 -3.31 5.26 -8.75
CA ASP A 68 -2.06 5.70 -8.13
C ASP A 68 -2.02 7.24 -8.18
N GLY A 69 -2.58 7.88 -7.14
CA GLY A 69 -2.76 9.33 -7.15
C GLY A 69 -3.63 9.78 -8.32
N GLY A 70 -3.06 10.61 -9.21
CA GLY A 70 -3.74 11.07 -10.43
C GLY A 70 -3.68 10.09 -11.60
N ALA A 71 -2.96 8.98 -11.48
CA ALA A 71 -2.92 7.94 -12.51
C ALA A 71 -4.08 6.96 -12.28
N ILE A 72 -5.09 7.03 -13.13
CA ILE A 72 -6.35 6.30 -12.97
C ILE A 72 -6.37 5.09 -13.90
N GLY A 73 -6.57 3.90 -13.33
CA GLY A 73 -6.51 2.64 -14.07
C GLY A 73 -7.61 2.49 -15.11
N TYR A 74 -8.84 2.81 -14.76
CA TYR A 74 -9.99 2.68 -15.67
C TYR A 74 -11.07 3.70 -15.39
N ALA A 75 -11.91 3.96 -16.39
CA ALA A 75 -13.05 4.88 -16.29
C ALA A 75 -14.15 4.26 -15.42
N SER A 76 -14.09 4.54 -14.13
CA SER A 76 -14.95 3.96 -13.11
C SER A 76 -16.27 4.75 -12.99
N PRO A 77 -17.44 4.06 -13.07
CA PRO A 77 -18.72 4.69 -12.74
C PRO A 77 -18.79 5.28 -11.33
N VAL A 78 -18.13 4.69 -10.35
CA VAL A 78 -18.01 5.24 -8.98
C VAL A 78 -17.22 6.56 -9.01
N MET A 79 -16.11 6.60 -9.73
CA MET A 79 -15.34 7.82 -9.92
C MET A 79 -16.17 8.91 -10.63
N GLN A 80 -16.95 8.54 -11.62
CA GLN A 80 -17.82 9.48 -12.32
C GLN A 80 -18.80 10.18 -11.36
N GLN A 81 -19.28 9.44 -10.38
CA GLN A 81 -20.18 9.96 -9.34
C GLN A 81 -19.46 10.84 -8.30
N TYR A 82 -18.35 10.35 -7.73
CA TYR A 82 -17.66 11.00 -6.61
C TYR A 82 -16.57 11.99 -7.03
N SER A 83 -15.88 11.72 -8.11
CA SER A 83 -14.74 12.51 -8.58
C SER A 83 -14.69 12.50 -10.12
N PRO A 84 -15.52 13.31 -10.78
CA PRO A 84 -15.60 13.35 -12.25
C PRO A 84 -14.26 13.60 -12.93
N SER A 85 -13.37 14.41 -12.33
CA SER A 85 -12.05 14.67 -12.90
C SER A 85 -11.17 13.40 -12.91
N ALA A 86 -11.27 12.54 -11.91
CA ALA A 86 -10.60 11.26 -11.91
C ALA A 86 -11.13 10.34 -13.02
N TYR A 87 -12.43 10.32 -13.23
CA TYR A 87 -13.06 9.55 -14.31
C TYR A 87 -12.53 9.98 -15.68
N GLU A 88 -12.38 11.29 -15.91
CA GLU A 88 -11.88 11.84 -17.17
C GLU A 88 -10.39 11.54 -17.39
N ASP A 89 -9.61 11.40 -16.32
CA ASP A 89 -8.18 11.10 -16.38
C ASP A 89 -7.85 9.60 -16.59
N ALA A 90 -8.85 8.74 -16.73
CA ALA A 90 -8.65 7.29 -16.84
C ALA A 90 -7.79 6.90 -18.04
N TYR A 91 -6.82 6.05 -17.81
CA TYR A 91 -5.94 5.51 -18.85
C TYR A 91 -6.62 4.50 -19.75
N ASN A 92 -7.58 3.75 -19.20
CA ASN A 92 -8.25 2.66 -19.92
C ASN A 92 -9.77 2.82 -19.82
N THR A 93 -10.47 2.31 -20.82
CA THR A 93 -11.91 2.07 -20.66
C THR A 93 -12.12 0.96 -19.62
N LEU A 94 -13.32 0.92 -19.03
CA LEU A 94 -13.68 -0.14 -18.09
C LEU A 94 -13.56 -1.52 -18.78
N GLU A 95 -14.03 -1.63 -20.00
CA GLU A 95 -14.06 -2.88 -20.77
C GLU A 95 -12.66 -3.39 -21.09
N ASP A 96 -11.75 -2.52 -21.54
CA ASP A 96 -10.36 -2.90 -21.86
C ASP A 96 -9.59 -3.32 -20.61
N TYR A 97 -9.77 -2.57 -19.51
CA TYR A 97 -9.16 -2.91 -18.24
C TYR A 97 -9.69 -4.24 -17.69
N GLN A 98 -11.00 -4.45 -17.72
CA GLN A 98 -11.64 -5.69 -17.31
C GLN A 98 -11.12 -6.88 -18.13
N ALA A 99 -11.02 -6.75 -19.44
CA ALA A 99 -10.49 -7.79 -20.31
C ALA A 99 -9.04 -8.14 -19.97
N ALA A 100 -8.22 -7.13 -19.68
CA ALA A 100 -6.82 -7.33 -19.31
C ALA A 100 -6.67 -8.05 -17.96
N VAL A 101 -7.41 -7.60 -16.94
CA VAL A 101 -7.41 -8.27 -15.62
C VAL A 101 -7.91 -9.71 -15.74
N ARG A 102 -8.94 -9.96 -16.56
CA ARG A 102 -9.44 -11.30 -16.80
C ARG A 102 -8.37 -12.22 -17.36
N LYS A 103 -7.50 -11.74 -18.25
CA LYS A 103 -6.39 -12.54 -18.78
C LYS A 103 -5.44 -13.01 -17.67
N LEU A 104 -5.15 -12.14 -16.69
CA LEU A 104 -4.36 -12.52 -15.52
C LEU A 104 -5.06 -13.59 -14.70
N LYS A 105 -6.36 -13.42 -14.46
CA LYS A 105 -7.18 -14.38 -13.70
C LYS A 105 -7.29 -15.74 -14.42
N ASP A 106 -7.58 -15.71 -15.70
CA ASP A 106 -7.74 -16.94 -16.51
C ASP A 106 -6.41 -17.71 -16.63
N ALA A 107 -5.28 -17.02 -16.55
CA ALA A 107 -3.96 -17.65 -16.48
C ALA A 107 -3.64 -18.28 -15.11
N GLY A 108 -4.54 -18.13 -14.11
CA GLY A 108 -4.44 -18.77 -12.80
C GLY A 108 -3.77 -17.92 -11.73
N TYR A 109 -3.52 -16.65 -11.97
CA TYR A 109 -2.86 -15.76 -11.01
C TYR A 109 -3.84 -15.17 -9.99
N TYR A 110 -3.36 -15.01 -8.77
CA TYR A 110 -4.02 -14.22 -7.72
C TYR A 110 -3.83 -12.74 -8.05
N VAL A 111 -4.90 -11.95 -8.12
CA VAL A 111 -4.82 -10.57 -8.58
C VAL A 111 -5.33 -9.61 -7.53
N ILE A 112 -4.50 -8.62 -7.23
CA ILE A 112 -4.71 -7.60 -6.20
C ILE A 112 -4.95 -6.26 -6.89
N GLY A 113 -6.05 -5.60 -6.57
CA GLY A 113 -6.32 -4.22 -7.02
C GLY A 113 -5.77 -3.20 -6.01
N ARG A 114 -4.86 -2.33 -6.44
CA ARG A 114 -4.25 -1.32 -5.57
C ARG A 114 -4.93 0.04 -5.73
N ILE A 115 -5.27 0.66 -4.61
CA ILE A 115 -5.92 1.96 -4.53
C ILE A 115 -5.14 2.84 -3.56
N THR A 116 -4.71 4.02 -4.02
CA THR A 116 -4.15 5.05 -3.14
C THR A 116 -5.30 5.75 -2.42
N ALA A 117 -5.45 5.48 -1.12
CA ALA A 117 -6.59 5.97 -0.35
C ALA A 117 -6.52 7.49 -0.11
N PHE A 118 -5.44 7.95 0.50
CA PHE A 118 -5.29 9.35 0.91
C PHE A 118 -4.16 10.09 0.18
N ASN A 119 -3.96 9.72 -1.08
CA ASN A 119 -3.21 10.48 -2.08
C ASN A 119 -4.07 10.55 -3.34
N ASP A 120 -4.69 11.69 -3.57
CA ASP A 120 -5.67 11.86 -4.64
C ASP A 120 -5.79 13.34 -5.02
N PRO A 121 -5.09 13.80 -6.06
CA PRO A 121 -5.13 15.19 -6.48
C PRO A 121 -6.48 15.59 -7.09
N ASN A 122 -7.24 14.64 -7.62
CA ASN A 122 -8.55 14.92 -8.22
C ASN A 122 -9.59 15.33 -7.17
N LEU A 123 -9.49 14.78 -5.94
CA LEU A 123 -10.36 15.23 -4.85
C LEU A 123 -10.10 16.69 -4.44
N ALA A 124 -8.88 17.19 -4.58
CA ALA A 124 -8.61 18.60 -4.34
C ALA A 124 -9.35 19.51 -5.33
N THR A 125 -9.61 19.01 -6.52
CA THR A 125 -10.41 19.70 -7.55
C THR A 125 -11.91 19.53 -7.30
N ASP A 126 -12.37 18.30 -7.11
CA ASP A 126 -13.79 17.96 -7.05
C ASP A 126 -14.42 18.18 -5.66
N HIS A 127 -13.64 17.94 -4.59
CA HIS A 127 -14.06 18.02 -3.19
C HIS A 127 -12.99 18.65 -2.29
N PRO A 128 -12.65 19.94 -2.49
CA PRO A 128 -11.63 20.62 -1.69
C PRO A 128 -11.92 20.61 -0.19
N GLU A 129 -13.19 20.52 0.21
CA GLU A 129 -13.63 20.41 1.60
C GLU A 129 -13.20 19.11 2.30
N CYS A 130 -12.81 18.08 1.53
CA CYS A 130 -12.36 16.79 2.05
C CYS A 130 -10.84 16.66 2.14
N VAL A 131 -10.09 17.68 1.78
CA VAL A 131 -8.63 17.66 1.65
C VAL A 131 -7.99 18.41 2.81
N VAL A 132 -6.86 17.91 3.30
CA VAL A 132 -6.04 18.61 4.31
C VAL A 132 -5.78 20.05 3.83
N ALA A 133 -6.00 21.01 4.69
CA ALA A 133 -6.11 22.42 4.32
C ALA A 133 -5.23 23.32 5.18
N ASP A 134 -5.06 24.56 4.70
CA ASP A 134 -4.62 25.67 5.54
C ASP A 134 -5.77 26.18 6.43
N LEU A 135 -5.50 27.18 7.28
CA LEU A 135 -6.51 27.73 8.19
C LEU A 135 -7.61 28.53 7.49
N ASP A 136 -7.43 28.88 6.22
CA ASP A 136 -8.44 29.54 5.40
C ASP A 136 -9.35 28.53 4.66
N GLY A 137 -9.07 27.22 4.85
CA GLY A 137 -9.86 26.15 4.25
C GLY A 137 -9.42 25.77 2.84
N ASN A 138 -8.32 26.30 2.33
CA ASN A 138 -7.79 25.96 1.02
C ASN A 138 -6.95 24.67 1.09
N PRO A 139 -7.07 23.77 0.10
CA PRO A 139 -6.22 22.59 0.04
C PRO A 139 -4.73 22.93 0.13
N LEU A 140 -4.02 22.23 1.01
CA LEU A 140 -2.60 22.46 1.29
C LEU A 140 -1.75 21.40 0.60
N LYS A 141 -0.76 21.80 -0.19
CA LYS A 141 0.25 20.88 -0.72
C LYS A 141 1.29 20.58 0.33
N ILE A 142 1.50 19.29 0.61
CA ILE A 142 2.54 18.81 1.50
C ILE A 142 3.37 17.82 0.71
N GLY A 143 4.68 18.05 0.60
CA GLY A 143 5.55 17.25 -0.25
C GLY A 143 5.16 17.28 -1.74
N GLY A 144 4.55 18.36 -2.19
CA GLY A 144 4.09 18.53 -3.57
C GLY A 144 2.78 17.83 -3.91
N MET A 145 2.11 17.23 -2.93
CA MET A 145 0.88 16.47 -3.13
C MET A 145 -0.28 17.04 -2.31
N TYR A 146 -1.51 16.83 -2.79
CA TYR A 146 -2.72 17.04 -2.01
C TYR A 146 -3.13 15.76 -1.29
N TRP A 147 -3.58 15.91 -0.04
CA TRP A 147 -3.90 14.80 0.85
C TRP A 147 -5.37 14.83 1.25
N PRO A 148 -6.20 13.92 0.71
CA PRO A 148 -7.52 13.70 1.29
C PRO A 148 -7.39 13.45 2.79
N SER A 149 -8.32 13.99 3.57
CA SER A 149 -8.30 13.81 5.02
C SER A 149 -8.65 12.38 5.41
N VAL A 150 -7.80 11.75 6.20
CA VAL A 150 -8.09 10.43 6.78
C VAL A 150 -9.27 10.47 7.74
N TYR A 151 -9.63 11.62 8.27
CA TYR A 151 -10.81 11.80 9.12
C TYR A 151 -12.12 11.89 8.32
N SER A 152 -12.08 12.12 7.00
CA SER A 152 -13.26 12.34 6.18
C SER A 152 -13.99 11.02 5.87
N ARG A 153 -15.20 10.87 6.43
CA ARG A 153 -16.07 9.71 6.14
C ARG A 153 -16.56 9.70 4.70
N ASP A 154 -16.67 10.83 4.05
CA ASP A 154 -17.00 10.92 2.63
C ASP A 154 -15.88 10.32 1.75
N VAL A 155 -14.63 10.57 2.10
CA VAL A 155 -13.48 9.94 1.44
C VAL A 155 -13.48 8.43 1.68
N TRP A 156 -13.75 7.98 2.90
CA TRP A 156 -13.89 6.55 3.22
C TRP A 156 -14.93 5.88 2.33
N GLN A 157 -16.10 6.46 2.24
CA GLN A 157 -17.20 5.93 1.43
C GLN A 157 -16.80 5.85 -0.04
N TYR A 158 -16.23 6.90 -0.60
CA TYR A 158 -15.75 6.92 -1.98
C TYR A 158 -14.75 5.81 -2.24
N LYS A 159 -13.69 5.73 -1.44
CA LYS A 159 -12.60 4.76 -1.67
C LYS A 159 -13.07 3.31 -1.48
N VAL A 160 -13.96 3.06 -0.56
CA VAL A 160 -14.52 1.70 -0.36
C VAL A 160 -15.57 1.36 -1.42
N ASP A 161 -16.40 2.29 -1.85
CA ASP A 161 -17.30 2.07 -2.99
C ASP A 161 -16.51 1.77 -4.28
N LEU A 162 -15.41 2.49 -4.52
CA LEU A 162 -14.49 2.21 -5.62
C LEU A 162 -13.89 0.80 -5.49
N ALA A 163 -13.43 0.43 -4.29
CA ALA A 163 -12.88 -0.88 -4.01
C ALA A 163 -13.87 -2.01 -4.30
N LEU A 164 -15.11 -1.85 -3.86
CA LEU A 164 -16.19 -2.81 -4.11
C LEU A 164 -16.52 -2.94 -5.60
N GLU A 165 -16.63 -1.82 -6.29
CA GLU A 165 -16.83 -1.82 -7.75
C GLU A 165 -15.69 -2.54 -8.46
N ALA A 166 -14.44 -2.16 -8.17
CA ALA A 166 -13.27 -2.77 -8.78
C ALA A 166 -13.22 -4.28 -8.54
N ALA A 167 -13.45 -4.73 -7.31
CA ALA A 167 -13.45 -6.14 -6.98
C ALA A 167 -14.55 -6.92 -7.71
N ARG A 168 -15.76 -6.38 -7.74
CA ARG A 168 -16.91 -7.04 -8.41
C ARG A 168 -16.77 -7.05 -9.92
N THR A 169 -16.34 -5.94 -10.50
CA THR A 169 -16.26 -5.79 -11.96
C THR A 169 -15.06 -6.50 -12.55
N MET A 170 -13.90 -6.40 -11.90
CA MET A 170 -12.64 -6.95 -12.41
C MET A 170 -12.34 -8.35 -11.88
N GLY A 171 -12.99 -8.76 -10.81
CA GLY A 171 -12.74 -10.06 -10.17
C GLY A 171 -11.46 -10.07 -9.32
N PHE A 172 -11.02 -8.94 -8.79
CA PHE A 172 -9.87 -8.90 -7.87
C PHE A 172 -10.10 -9.82 -6.68
N ASN A 173 -9.09 -10.60 -6.34
CA ASN A 173 -9.11 -11.45 -5.14
C ASN A 173 -8.99 -10.63 -3.86
N GLU A 174 -8.33 -9.49 -3.95
CA GLU A 174 -7.95 -8.64 -2.85
C GLU A 174 -7.90 -7.18 -3.30
N ILE A 175 -8.25 -6.27 -2.40
CA ILE A 175 -7.98 -4.84 -2.56
C ILE A 175 -6.88 -4.43 -1.59
N GLN A 176 -5.87 -3.76 -2.11
CA GLN A 176 -4.75 -3.21 -1.37
C GLN A 176 -4.86 -1.70 -1.31
N PHE A 177 -4.91 -1.14 -0.10
CA PHE A 177 -4.88 0.29 0.11
C PHE A 177 -3.46 0.75 0.38
N ASP A 178 -2.96 1.64 -0.48
CA ASP A 178 -1.74 2.40 -0.24
C ASP A 178 -2.09 3.81 0.25
N TYR A 179 -1.11 4.53 0.75
CA TYR A 179 -1.32 5.86 1.33
C TYR A 179 -2.43 5.88 2.39
N VAL A 180 -2.52 4.82 3.19
CA VAL A 180 -3.41 4.73 4.36
C VAL A 180 -2.76 5.39 5.56
N ARG A 181 -2.56 6.69 5.45
CA ARG A 181 -1.82 7.50 6.40
C ARG A 181 -2.07 8.99 6.23
N PHE A 182 -1.66 9.74 7.22
CA PHE A 182 -1.52 11.19 7.12
C PHE A 182 -0.22 11.55 6.37
N PRO A 183 -0.09 12.77 5.85
CA PRO A 183 1.18 13.22 5.30
C PRO A 183 2.28 13.20 6.36
N ASP A 184 3.47 12.84 5.96
CA ASP A 184 4.69 13.04 6.74
C ASP A 184 5.28 14.43 6.44
N GLY A 185 6.32 14.83 7.20
CA GLY A 185 6.96 16.12 6.99
C GLY A 185 6.10 17.32 7.40
N THR A 186 5.15 17.14 8.31
CA THR A 186 4.22 18.19 8.75
C THR A 186 4.64 18.90 10.04
N TRP A 187 5.82 18.59 10.57
CA TRP A 187 6.26 19.09 11.88
C TRP A 187 6.12 20.62 12.03
N ASP A 188 6.60 21.37 11.03
CA ASP A 188 6.55 22.85 11.07
C ASP A 188 5.11 23.39 11.08
N TYR A 189 4.22 22.74 10.32
CA TYR A 189 2.80 23.09 10.29
C TYR A 189 2.10 22.76 11.61
N ASP A 190 2.42 21.60 12.18
CA ASP A 190 1.82 21.15 13.45
C ASP A 190 2.28 22.05 14.61
N GLU A 191 3.56 22.38 14.67
CA GLU A 191 4.13 23.28 15.69
C GLU A 191 3.56 24.69 15.58
N ALA A 192 3.41 25.21 14.37
CA ALA A 192 2.83 26.53 14.11
C ALA A 192 1.31 26.55 14.23
N GLY A 193 0.64 25.41 14.27
CA GLY A 193 -0.82 25.31 14.28
C GLY A 193 -1.48 25.85 13.01
N THR A 194 -0.83 25.70 11.86
CA THR A 194 -1.27 26.27 10.57
C THR A 194 -1.85 25.23 9.60
N ILE A 195 -2.08 24.01 10.05
CA ILE A 195 -2.67 22.93 9.25
C ILE A 195 -4.02 22.52 9.84
N ASP A 196 -5.00 22.33 8.96
CA ASP A 196 -6.30 21.78 9.29
C ASP A 196 -6.44 20.38 8.68
N TYR A 197 -6.41 19.35 9.52
CA TYR A 197 -6.61 17.95 9.12
C TYR A 197 -8.09 17.59 8.95
N ARG A 198 -9.02 18.49 9.18
CA ARG A 198 -10.47 18.24 9.13
C ARG A 198 -10.95 17.19 10.13
N ASN A 199 -10.39 17.20 11.32
CA ASN A 199 -10.74 16.27 12.41
C ASN A 199 -12.06 16.67 13.07
N THR A 200 -13.16 16.20 12.53
CA THR A 200 -14.51 16.51 13.04
C THR A 200 -15.03 15.49 14.05
N ASN A 201 -14.34 14.37 14.25
CA ASN A 201 -14.76 13.29 15.13
C ASN A 201 -13.88 13.15 16.39
N ASP A 202 -12.96 14.06 16.61
CA ASP A 202 -12.05 14.05 17.75
C ASP A 202 -11.30 12.70 17.90
N GLU A 203 -10.64 12.28 16.83
CA GLU A 203 -9.87 11.05 16.76
C GLU A 203 -8.39 11.34 16.71
N SER A 204 -7.56 10.44 17.23
CA SER A 204 -6.13 10.46 16.90
C SER A 204 -5.91 10.01 15.44
N LYS A 205 -4.73 10.32 14.90
CA LYS A 205 -4.36 9.89 13.55
C LYS A 205 -4.40 8.36 13.43
N ALA A 206 -3.83 7.65 14.39
CA ALA A 206 -3.81 6.18 14.39
C ALA A 206 -5.22 5.57 14.52
N GLN A 207 -6.12 6.20 15.30
CA GLN A 207 -7.51 5.78 15.37
C GLN A 207 -8.21 5.91 14.03
N ALA A 208 -8.01 7.02 13.33
CA ALA A 208 -8.64 7.22 12.02
C ALA A 208 -8.14 6.20 10.98
N VAL A 209 -6.83 5.95 10.95
CA VAL A 209 -6.24 4.93 10.05
C VAL A 209 -6.81 3.54 10.34
N GLN A 210 -6.83 3.11 11.60
CA GLN A 210 -7.38 1.81 11.97
C GLN A 210 -8.87 1.71 11.65
N ARG A 211 -9.66 2.72 11.99
CA ARG A 211 -11.11 2.74 11.74
C ARG A 211 -11.45 2.74 10.26
N PHE A 212 -10.67 3.43 9.43
CA PHE A 212 -10.82 3.33 7.98
C PHE A 212 -10.61 1.90 7.49
N LEU A 213 -9.56 1.23 7.96
CA LEU A 213 -9.29 -0.15 7.56
C LEU A 213 -10.34 -1.13 8.10
N GLN A 214 -10.87 -0.91 9.30
CA GLN A 214 -12.00 -1.69 9.81
C GLN A 214 -13.27 -1.50 8.95
N TYR A 215 -13.57 -0.27 8.58
CA TYR A 215 -14.68 0.06 7.68
C TYR A 215 -14.53 -0.63 6.31
N ALA A 216 -13.33 -0.58 5.74
CA ALA A 216 -13.03 -1.21 4.46
C ALA A 216 -13.09 -2.74 4.54
N ALA A 217 -12.46 -3.33 5.58
CA ALA A 217 -12.43 -4.77 5.77
C ALA A 217 -13.83 -5.35 5.97
N ASP A 218 -14.66 -4.72 6.79
CA ASP A 218 -16.04 -5.16 7.01
C ASP A 218 -16.82 -5.29 5.69
N ARG A 219 -16.74 -4.29 4.84
CA ARG A 219 -17.47 -4.27 3.57
C ARG A 219 -16.89 -5.20 2.51
N LEU A 220 -15.59 -5.23 2.38
CA LEU A 220 -14.90 -6.06 1.39
C LEU A 220 -14.96 -7.54 1.77
N HIS A 221 -14.80 -7.89 3.04
CA HIS A 221 -15.02 -9.26 3.53
C HIS A 221 -16.45 -9.71 3.27
N GLY A 222 -17.44 -8.85 3.49
CA GLY A 222 -18.84 -9.12 3.16
C GLY A 222 -19.09 -9.40 1.68
N ALA A 223 -18.20 -8.94 0.80
CA ALA A 223 -18.23 -9.21 -0.64
C ALA A 223 -17.30 -10.38 -1.05
N GLY A 224 -16.68 -11.07 -0.11
CA GLY A 224 -15.78 -12.19 -0.38
C GLY A 224 -14.39 -11.78 -0.88
N VAL A 225 -13.92 -10.60 -0.53
CA VAL A 225 -12.66 -9.99 -1.01
C VAL A 225 -11.73 -9.75 0.18
N TYR A 226 -10.45 -10.11 0.02
CA TYR A 226 -9.42 -9.82 1.02
C TYR A 226 -9.02 -8.34 0.99
N VAL A 227 -8.46 -7.87 2.09
CA VAL A 227 -7.97 -6.49 2.26
C VAL A 227 -6.53 -6.50 2.73
N SER A 228 -5.70 -5.68 2.10
CA SER A 228 -4.35 -5.42 2.56
C SER A 228 -4.06 -3.92 2.66
N ALA A 229 -3.04 -3.59 3.41
CA ALA A 229 -2.59 -2.22 3.61
C ALA A 229 -1.10 -2.10 3.40
N ASP A 230 -0.69 -1.09 2.62
CA ASP A 230 0.70 -0.71 2.46
C ASP A 230 1.08 0.25 3.59
N VAL A 231 2.20 -0.01 4.23
CA VAL A 231 2.69 0.79 5.35
C VAL A 231 4.16 1.13 5.14
N PHE A 232 4.64 2.19 5.77
CA PHE A 232 6.07 2.47 5.80
C PHE A 232 6.83 1.42 6.59
N GLY A 233 8.11 1.24 6.26
CA GLY A 233 9.01 0.37 7.05
C GLY A 233 9.09 0.80 8.52
N GLU A 234 8.98 2.11 8.80
CA GLU A 234 8.94 2.66 10.16
C GLU A 234 7.76 2.12 10.99
N CYS A 235 6.69 1.64 10.36
CA CYS A 235 5.56 1.04 11.06
C CYS A 235 5.96 -0.20 11.90
N ALA A 236 7.10 -0.83 11.59
CA ALA A 236 7.66 -1.92 12.38
C ALA A 236 8.34 -1.48 13.70
N GLU A 237 8.46 -0.19 13.94
CA GLU A 237 8.94 0.34 15.23
C GLU A 237 7.89 0.18 16.34
N LYS A 238 8.33 0.34 17.59
CA LYS A 238 7.47 0.13 18.77
C LYS A 238 6.48 1.26 19.05
N TYR A 239 6.68 2.41 18.43
CA TYR A 239 5.88 3.60 18.68
C TYR A 239 4.80 3.78 17.60
N VAL A 240 3.76 4.52 17.92
CA VAL A 240 2.80 5.04 16.94
C VAL A 240 3.50 6.09 16.08
N THR A 241 3.48 5.92 14.76
CA THR A 241 4.15 6.86 13.87
C THR A 241 3.41 8.19 13.78
N ALA A 242 4.13 9.26 13.44
CA ALA A 242 3.56 10.60 13.33
C ALA A 242 2.43 10.72 12.29
N TYR A 243 2.40 9.83 11.32
CA TYR A 243 1.40 9.79 10.25
C TYR A 243 0.29 8.76 10.49
N GLY A 244 0.22 8.18 11.70
CA GLY A 244 -0.91 7.37 12.14
C GLY A 244 -0.82 5.86 11.86
N GLN A 245 0.32 5.35 11.42
CA GLN A 245 0.50 3.92 11.24
C GLN A 245 1.08 3.28 12.51
N TYR A 246 0.42 2.23 12.99
CA TYR A 246 0.87 1.41 14.11
C TYR A 246 0.64 -0.06 13.78
N TRP A 247 1.68 -0.89 13.83
CA TRP A 247 1.68 -2.25 13.29
C TRP A 247 0.54 -3.11 13.84
N ALA A 248 0.45 -3.24 15.16
CA ALA A 248 -0.54 -4.12 15.77
C ALA A 248 -1.98 -3.70 15.47
N ALA A 249 -2.24 -2.40 15.37
CA ALA A 249 -3.56 -1.85 15.04
C ALA A 249 -3.95 -2.10 13.58
N ILE A 250 -2.99 -2.21 12.68
CA ILE A 250 -3.23 -2.48 11.26
C ILE A 250 -3.24 -3.98 10.99
N SER A 251 -2.22 -4.69 11.44
CA SER A 251 -2.09 -6.14 11.23
C SER A 251 -3.26 -6.94 11.83
N GLY A 252 -3.83 -6.49 12.93
CA GLY A 252 -5.00 -7.10 13.54
C GLY A 252 -6.29 -6.99 12.70
N VAL A 253 -6.34 -6.06 11.76
CA VAL A 253 -7.54 -5.75 10.96
C VAL A 253 -7.48 -6.31 9.55
N VAL A 254 -6.34 -6.14 8.87
CA VAL A 254 -6.18 -6.52 7.45
C VAL A 254 -5.76 -7.97 7.31
N ASP A 255 -5.89 -8.51 6.09
CA ASP A 255 -5.50 -9.89 5.76
C ASP A 255 -4.01 -10.01 5.41
N ALA A 256 -3.43 -8.95 4.86
CA ALA A 256 -2.00 -8.82 4.65
C ALA A 256 -1.54 -7.41 4.99
N ILE A 257 -0.40 -7.30 5.68
CA ILE A 257 0.27 -6.04 5.97
C ILE A 257 1.54 -5.98 5.13
N SER A 258 1.71 -4.89 4.38
CA SER A 258 2.70 -4.80 3.31
C SER A 258 3.56 -3.55 3.50
N ALA A 259 4.63 -3.70 4.27
CA ALA A 259 5.59 -2.62 4.47
C ALA A 259 6.44 -2.36 3.22
N MET A 260 6.97 -1.15 3.13
CA MET A 260 7.79 -0.65 2.04
C MET A 260 9.21 -0.31 2.51
N PRO A 261 10.00 -1.29 3.01
CA PRO A 261 11.32 -1.05 3.58
C PRO A 261 12.40 -1.01 2.48
N TYR A 262 12.24 -0.13 1.50
CA TYR A 262 13.19 -0.02 0.40
C TYR A 262 14.56 0.43 0.93
N PRO A 263 15.64 -0.31 0.64
CA PRO A 263 16.96 0.03 1.15
C PRO A 263 17.40 1.47 0.89
N ASP A 264 17.08 2.05 -0.28
CA ASP A 264 17.45 3.42 -0.62
C ASP A 264 16.58 4.50 0.05
N HIS A 265 15.55 4.12 0.80
CA HIS A 265 14.75 5.04 1.62
C HIS A 265 15.26 5.19 3.06
N TYR A 266 16.20 4.34 3.49
CA TYR A 266 16.80 4.45 4.82
C TYR A 266 17.95 5.46 4.83
N ALA A 267 18.14 6.11 5.97
CA ALA A 267 19.21 7.08 6.15
C ALA A 267 20.58 6.40 6.20
N ALA A 268 21.57 7.01 5.56
CA ALA A 268 22.95 6.61 5.69
C ALA A 268 23.44 6.81 7.13
N SER A 269 24.32 5.92 7.59
CA SER A 269 25.02 6.03 8.88
C SER A 269 26.52 6.07 8.63
N GLY A 270 27.10 7.26 8.59
CA GLY A 270 28.48 7.45 8.18
C GLY A 270 28.72 6.94 6.76
N SER A 271 29.68 6.03 6.61
CA SER A 271 29.96 5.37 5.33
C SER A 271 29.06 4.17 5.03
N TRP A 272 28.21 3.77 5.97
CA TRP A 272 27.24 2.70 5.75
C TRP A 272 26.05 3.23 4.97
N LEU A 273 25.86 2.69 3.76
CA LEU A 273 24.76 3.05 2.88
C LEU A 273 23.78 1.86 2.80
N PRO A 274 22.58 1.98 3.35
CA PRO A 274 21.62 0.85 3.39
C PRO A 274 21.35 0.20 2.02
N TRP A 275 21.36 1.00 0.95
CA TRP A 275 21.13 0.49 -0.41
C TRP A 275 22.31 -0.28 -1.01
N GLU A 276 23.49 -0.26 -0.38
CA GLU A 276 24.59 -1.17 -0.70
C GLU A 276 24.51 -2.50 0.05
N HIS A 277 23.60 -2.59 1.02
CA HIS A 277 23.41 -3.74 1.91
C HIS A 277 21.94 -4.19 1.97
N PRO A 278 21.36 -4.64 0.84
CA PRO A 278 19.93 -4.99 0.80
C PRO A 278 19.55 -6.14 1.72
N TYR A 279 20.41 -7.13 1.91
CA TYR A 279 20.16 -8.24 2.84
C TYR A 279 20.05 -7.76 4.28
N GLU A 280 21.07 -7.06 4.76
CA GLU A 280 21.15 -6.60 6.15
C GLU A 280 20.07 -5.59 6.47
N THR A 281 19.77 -4.70 5.53
CA THR A 281 18.71 -3.70 5.68
C THR A 281 17.34 -4.37 5.79
N MET A 282 17.05 -5.31 4.91
CA MET A 282 15.80 -6.05 4.93
C MET A 282 15.70 -6.98 6.15
N LYS A 283 16.81 -7.57 6.57
CA LYS A 283 16.87 -8.41 7.77
C LYS A 283 16.52 -7.62 9.03
N THR A 284 17.09 -6.43 9.18
CA THR A 284 16.78 -5.53 10.31
C THR A 284 15.30 -5.20 10.36
N PHE A 285 14.72 -4.84 9.22
CA PHE A 285 13.26 -4.64 9.11
C PHE A 285 12.49 -5.91 9.49
N GLY A 286 12.88 -7.06 8.92
CA GLY A 286 12.18 -8.33 9.13
C GLY A 286 12.16 -8.78 10.58
N GLU A 287 13.24 -8.57 11.32
CA GLU A 287 13.32 -8.86 12.76
C GLU A 287 12.34 -7.97 13.56
N LYS A 288 12.25 -6.69 13.22
CA LYS A 288 11.29 -5.76 13.86
C LYS A 288 9.84 -6.14 13.53
N ALA A 289 9.56 -6.44 12.27
CA ALA A 289 8.23 -6.88 11.83
C ALA A 289 7.79 -8.16 12.55
N ALA A 290 8.67 -9.17 12.64
CA ALA A 290 8.40 -10.40 13.37
C ALA A 290 8.09 -10.15 14.84
N ALA A 291 8.82 -9.23 15.48
CA ALA A 291 8.56 -8.84 16.87
C ALA A 291 7.18 -8.17 17.03
N ARG A 292 6.80 -7.30 16.09
CA ARG A 292 5.46 -6.66 16.11
C ARG A 292 4.34 -7.67 15.88
N GLN A 293 4.57 -8.66 15.02
CA GLN A 293 3.60 -9.74 14.78
C GLN A 293 3.30 -10.55 16.04
N GLN A 294 4.32 -10.82 16.86
CA GLN A 294 4.13 -11.51 18.13
C GLN A 294 3.29 -10.73 19.14
N GLU A 295 3.26 -9.43 19.04
CA GLU A 295 2.46 -8.53 19.88
C GLU A 295 1.04 -8.34 19.35
N THR A 296 0.74 -8.85 18.17
CA THR A 296 -0.54 -8.61 17.48
C THR A 296 -1.49 -9.79 17.67
N PRO A 297 -2.65 -9.58 18.31
CA PRO A 297 -3.71 -10.59 18.31
C PRO A 297 -4.23 -10.84 16.88
N SER A 298 -4.34 -12.10 16.46
CA SER A 298 -4.81 -12.45 15.12
C SER A 298 -4.09 -11.69 13.98
N PRO A 299 -2.76 -11.86 13.85
CA PRO A 299 -1.96 -11.05 12.92
C PRO A 299 -2.23 -11.39 11.45
N ALA A 300 -2.08 -10.40 10.60
CA ALA A 300 -2.14 -10.52 9.14
C ALA A 300 -0.92 -11.29 8.59
N ALA A 301 -1.02 -11.77 7.35
CA ALA A 301 0.16 -12.22 6.62
C ALA A 301 1.11 -11.04 6.38
N VAL A 302 2.41 -11.25 6.54
CA VAL A 302 3.42 -10.24 6.23
C VAL A 302 3.85 -10.42 4.79
N ARG A 303 3.45 -9.50 3.93
CA ARG A 303 3.75 -9.50 2.50
C ARG A 303 4.44 -8.18 2.17
N THR A 304 5.73 -8.22 1.99
CA THR A 304 6.60 -7.03 1.96
C THR A 304 6.87 -6.58 0.53
N TRP A 305 6.82 -5.28 0.29
CA TRP A 305 7.34 -4.69 -0.93
C TRP A 305 8.86 -4.76 -0.94
N ILE A 306 9.44 -5.20 -2.05
CA ILE A 306 10.89 -5.24 -2.26
C ILE A 306 11.31 -4.22 -3.32
N GLN A 307 12.51 -3.68 -3.16
CA GLN A 307 13.10 -2.74 -4.11
C GLN A 307 13.51 -3.49 -5.38
N CYS A 308 12.73 -3.32 -6.45
CA CYS A 308 12.96 -3.92 -7.76
C CYS A 308 13.35 -2.84 -8.79
N TYR A 309 14.17 -1.91 -8.38
CA TYR A 309 14.71 -0.82 -9.18
C TYR A 309 16.11 -0.48 -8.67
N ASN A 310 16.94 0.08 -9.53
CA ASN A 310 18.28 0.51 -9.14
C ASN A 310 18.19 1.65 -8.13
N ALA A 311 19.10 1.68 -7.15
CA ALA A 311 19.11 2.71 -6.13
C ALA A 311 19.11 4.11 -6.77
N ILE A 312 18.27 5.01 -6.24
CA ILE A 312 18.13 6.39 -6.72
C ILE A 312 19.06 7.37 -6.00
N ARG A 313 19.91 6.84 -5.12
CA ARG A 313 20.93 7.59 -4.36
C ARG A 313 22.31 7.08 -4.69
N GLU A 314 23.30 7.99 -4.71
CA GLU A 314 24.70 7.61 -4.97
C GLU A 314 25.17 6.53 -3.98
N PRO A 315 25.88 5.51 -4.49
CA PRO A 315 26.46 5.36 -5.84
C PRO A 315 25.52 4.73 -6.91
N TYR A 316 24.22 4.79 -6.76
CA TYR A 316 23.21 4.28 -7.72
C TYR A 316 23.37 2.80 -8.03
N ASN A 317 23.56 1.99 -7.01
CA ASN A 317 23.79 0.55 -7.14
C ASN A 317 22.73 -0.11 -8.03
N THR A 318 23.18 -1.00 -8.88
CA THR A 318 22.29 -1.87 -9.66
C THR A 318 21.63 -2.90 -8.74
N TYR A 319 20.31 -2.97 -8.81
CA TYR A 319 19.52 -4.02 -8.15
C TYR A 319 19.19 -5.10 -9.19
N GLY A 320 20.12 -6.04 -9.32
CA GLY A 320 19.98 -7.21 -10.18
C GLY A 320 19.45 -8.43 -9.42
N PRO A 321 19.57 -9.63 -10.01
CA PRO A 321 19.04 -10.86 -9.39
C PRO A 321 19.57 -11.11 -7.98
N ASP A 322 20.84 -10.83 -7.70
CA ASP A 322 21.45 -11.07 -6.38
C ASP A 322 20.84 -10.18 -5.30
N GLU A 323 20.58 -8.90 -5.61
CA GLU A 323 19.99 -7.93 -4.68
C GLU A 323 18.51 -8.21 -4.43
N ILE A 324 17.80 -8.69 -5.43
CA ILE A 324 16.41 -9.15 -5.28
C ILE A 324 16.37 -10.41 -4.42
N ALA A 325 17.19 -11.40 -4.73
CA ALA A 325 17.28 -12.65 -3.95
C ALA A 325 17.68 -12.40 -2.49
N ALA A 326 18.57 -11.44 -2.25
CA ALA A 326 19.01 -11.05 -0.91
C ALA A 326 17.85 -10.52 -0.05
N GLN A 327 17.00 -9.67 -0.63
CA GLN A 327 15.82 -9.14 0.06
C GLN A 327 14.82 -10.24 0.40
N ILE A 328 14.53 -11.12 -0.55
CA ILE A 328 13.60 -12.25 -0.36
C ILE A 328 14.13 -13.19 0.73
N ARG A 329 15.43 -13.54 0.68
CA ARG A 329 16.07 -14.42 1.66
C ARG A 329 16.00 -13.82 3.07
N ALA A 330 16.27 -12.52 3.23
CA ALA A 330 16.20 -11.85 4.51
C ALA A 330 14.80 -11.90 5.13
N LEU A 331 13.75 -11.74 4.33
CA LEU A 331 12.36 -11.86 4.78
C LEU A 331 12.04 -13.28 5.23
N THR A 332 12.43 -14.27 4.45
CA THR A 332 12.21 -15.69 4.77
C THR A 332 12.94 -16.10 6.06
N GLU A 333 14.21 -15.74 6.18
CA GLU A 333 15.04 -16.07 7.35
C GLU A 333 14.57 -15.39 8.64
N THR A 334 13.87 -14.27 8.55
CA THR A 334 13.28 -13.58 9.71
C THR A 334 11.84 -13.99 10.01
N GLY A 335 11.31 -14.98 9.30
CA GLY A 335 9.98 -15.53 9.55
C GLY A 335 8.83 -14.74 8.90
N ASN A 336 9.12 -13.82 8.00
CA ASN A 336 8.13 -13.04 7.27
C ASN A 336 7.80 -13.76 5.95
N THR A 337 6.93 -14.74 6.03
CA THR A 337 6.71 -15.75 4.97
C THR A 337 5.45 -15.53 4.14
N GLY A 338 4.73 -14.43 4.35
CA GLY A 338 3.52 -14.10 3.57
C GLY A 338 3.77 -13.76 2.11
N GLY A 339 5.03 -13.53 1.75
CA GLY A 339 5.45 -13.26 0.39
C GLY A 339 6.04 -11.87 0.18
N TYR A 340 6.10 -11.48 -1.09
CA TYR A 340 6.65 -10.20 -1.52
C TYR A 340 5.92 -9.65 -2.74
N MET A 341 6.09 -8.36 -2.97
CA MET A 341 5.64 -7.68 -4.19
C MET A 341 6.79 -6.81 -4.70
N THR A 342 6.95 -6.74 -6.00
CA THR A 342 8.04 -5.99 -6.63
C THR A 342 7.65 -4.54 -6.82
N TRP A 343 8.35 -3.60 -6.16
CA TRP A 343 8.17 -2.20 -6.47
C TRP A 343 9.11 -1.77 -7.59
N ASN A 344 8.51 -1.46 -8.73
CA ASN A 344 9.12 -0.79 -9.87
C ASN A 344 8.05 0.12 -10.46
N ALA A 345 8.18 1.42 -10.25
CA ALA A 345 7.14 2.39 -10.58
C ALA A 345 6.74 2.37 -12.06
N ALA A 346 7.70 2.10 -12.94
CA ALA A 346 7.47 1.98 -14.39
C ALA A 346 6.94 0.61 -14.80
N SER A 347 6.85 -0.36 -13.89
CA SER A 347 6.55 -1.76 -14.18
C SER A 347 7.43 -2.32 -15.31
N SER A 348 8.72 -1.99 -15.29
CA SER A 348 9.67 -2.27 -16.36
C SER A 348 9.73 -3.77 -16.69
N LEU A 349 9.25 -4.12 -17.86
CA LEU A 349 9.28 -5.49 -18.36
C LEU A 349 10.73 -6.02 -18.51
N ASP A 350 11.65 -5.16 -18.96
CA ASP A 350 13.07 -5.50 -19.09
C ASP A 350 13.68 -5.78 -17.71
N LYS A 351 13.35 -4.99 -16.69
CA LYS A 351 13.80 -5.23 -15.33
C LYS A 351 13.26 -6.55 -14.78
N TYR A 352 11.98 -6.82 -14.95
CA TYR A 352 11.37 -8.06 -14.49
C TYR A 352 11.97 -9.30 -15.18
N ARG A 353 12.22 -9.22 -16.49
CA ARG A 353 12.94 -10.28 -17.23
C ARG A 353 14.36 -10.49 -16.70
N TYR A 354 15.06 -9.39 -16.46
CA TYR A 354 16.45 -9.43 -15.97
C TYR A 354 16.57 -10.11 -14.61
N VAL A 355 15.64 -9.84 -13.69
CA VAL A 355 15.70 -10.34 -12.31
C VAL A 355 14.85 -11.58 -12.07
N SER A 356 14.16 -12.11 -13.07
CA SER A 356 13.18 -13.19 -12.95
C SER A 356 13.74 -14.45 -12.29
N GLY A 357 15.02 -14.76 -12.48
CA GLY A 357 15.67 -15.90 -11.81
C GLY A 357 15.76 -15.79 -10.28
N ALA A 358 15.53 -14.63 -9.71
CA ALA A 358 15.48 -14.44 -8.26
C ALA A 358 14.09 -14.73 -7.67
N PHE A 359 13.05 -14.83 -8.48
CA PHE A 359 11.67 -15.08 -8.07
C PHE A 359 11.42 -16.59 -7.94
N GLU A 360 11.79 -17.16 -6.79
CA GLU A 360 11.61 -18.58 -6.46
C GLU A 360 10.55 -18.79 -5.36
#